data_aeb2a28eee84334b4af8ef7d72dba3bd
#
_entry.id   aeb2a28eee84334b4af8ef7d72dba3bd
#
_cell.length_a   1.000
_cell.length_b   1.000
_cell.length_c   1.000
_cell.angle_alpha   90.00
_cell.angle_beta   90.00
_cell.angle_gamma   90.00
#
_symmetry.space_group_name_H-M   'P 1'
#
loop_
_entity.id
_entity.type
_entity.pdbx_description
1 polymer ?
#
loop_
_entity_poly.entity_id
_entity_poly.type
_entity_poly.pdbx_seq_one_letter_code
_entity_poly.pdbx_strand_id
1 'polypeptide(L)'
;MQPYDVKLDYLGKPWCTVPLEVGHNEIGDADAADWAELTDAGELFEAMGFPAPGRAPLMPLDHQVAQKLHAVSGPGDRARDLIDLQLIDARAEVDLAAARAACRRLFSYRRAQAWPPAIAKQKGWDEMYASLAEGLPVLQDVDEAIRWTNEFVARIEDAR
;
A
#
# COMPACT_ATOMS: atom_id res chain seq x y z
N MET A 1 7.44 -1.04 -14.75
CA MET A 1 8.15 -1.84 -13.73
C MET A 1 9.34 -2.52 -14.39
N GLN A 2 10.52 -2.46 -13.77
CA GLN A 2 11.73 -3.12 -14.25
C GLN A 2 12.04 -4.27 -13.30
N PRO A 3 11.94 -5.54 -13.74
CA PRO A 3 12.27 -6.69 -12.89
C PRO A 3 13.79 -6.95 -12.89
N TYR A 4 14.29 -7.37 -11.73
CA TYR A 4 15.65 -7.83 -11.51
C TYR A 4 15.66 -9.11 -10.69
N ASP A 5 16.57 -10.02 -10.99
CA ASP A 5 16.84 -11.19 -10.18
C ASP A 5 18.11 -10.95 -9.33
N VAL A 6 17.95 -10.75 -8.03
CA VAL A 6 19.07 -10.63 -7.09
C VAL A 6 19.45 -12.02 -6.63
N LYS A 7 20.58 -12.51 -7.13
CA LYS A 7 21.14 -13.83 -6.76
C LYS A 7 21.97 -13.68 -5.50
N LEU A 8 21.65 -14.47 -4.48
CA LEU A 8 22.36 -14.50 -3.21
C LEU A 8 23.16 -15.77 -3.11
N ASP A 9 24.43 -15.61 -2.72
CA ASP A 9 25.34 -16.71 -2.43
C ASP A 9 25.65 -16.75 -0.93
N TYR A 10 25.77 -17.94 -0.38
CA TYR A 10 26.22 -18.18 0.99
C TYR A 10 27.41 -19.13 1.01
N LEU A 11 28.50 -18.71 1.63
CA LEU A 11 29.77 -19.47 1.68
C LEU A 11 30.25 -19.95 0.30
N GLY A 12 30.11 -19.09 -0.75
CA GLY A 12 30.52 -19.38 -2.11
C GLY A 12 29.63 -20.37 -2.87
N LYS A 13 28.43 -20.65 -2.38
CA LYS A 13 27.42 -21.49 -3.04
C LYS A 13 26.15 -20.69 -3.28
N PRO A 14 25.47 -20.88 -4.41
CA PRO A 14 24.17 -20.28 -4.65
C PRO A 14 23.19 -20.66 -3.53
N TRP A 15 22.52 -19.66 -2.95
CA TRP A 15 21.55 -19.88 -1.88
C TRP A 15 20.12 -19.65 -2.34
N CYS A 16 19.78 -18.43 -2.79
CA CYS A 16 18.46 -18.14 -3.30
C CYS A 16 18.51 -16.99 -4.32
N THR A 17 17.41 -16.84 -5.05
CA THR A 17 17.16 -15.68 -5.91
C THR A 17 15.99 -14.90 -5.37
N VAL A 18 16.16 -13.60 -5.15
CA VAL A 18 15.12 -12.68 -4.69
C VAL A 18 14.67 -11.84 -5.88
N PRO A 19 13.39 -11.92 -6.31
CA PRO A 19 12.87 -11.04 -7.34
C PRO A 19 12.75 -9.62 -6.78
N LEU A 20 13.32 -8.64 -7.47
CA LEU A 20 13.23 -7.23 -7.17
C LEU A 20 12.56 -6.50 -8.33
N GLU A 21 11.45 -5.86 -8.05
CA GLU A 21 10.76 -5.02 -9.03
C GLU A 21 10.96 -3.54 -8.70
N VAL A 22 11.50 -2.78 -9.65
CA VAL A 22 11.68 -1.34 -9.53
C VAL A 22 10.57 -0.63 -10.30
N GLY A 23 9.74 0.12 -9.57
CA GLY A 23 8.69 0.95 -10.15
C GLY A 23 9.25 2.20 -10.84
N HIS A 24 8.44 2.81 -11.70
CA HIS A 24 8.72 4.13 -12.25
C HIS A 24 8.16 5.21 -11.33
N ASN A 25 8.83 6.35 -11.26
CA ASN A 25 8.28 7.55 -10.63
C ASN A 25 7.19 8.14 -11.55
N GLU A 26 5.92 7.80 -11.27
CA GLU A 26 4.80 8.12 -12.16
C GLU A 26 4.32 9.57 -12.00
N ILE A 27 4.23 10.06 -10.76
CA ILE A 27 3.62 11.36 -10.43
C ILE A 27 4.45 12.17 -9.42
N GLY A 28 5.74 11.88 -9.28
CA GLY A 28 6.62 12.55 -8.32
C GLY A 28 6.55 11.98 -6.91
N ASP A 29 5.97 10.80 -6.72
CA ASP A 29 5.84 10.11 -5.44
C ASP A 29 7.17 9.57 -4.89
N ALA A 30 8.20 9.52 -5.72
CA ALA A 30 9.57 9.18 -5.32
C ALA A 30 10.50 10.40 -5.20
N ASP A 31 10.03 11.63 -5.47
CA ASP A 31 10.85 12.84 -5.41
C ASP A 31 11.21 13.22 -3.96
N ALA A 32 10.32 12.89 -3.02
CA ALA A 32 10.56 13.05 -1.59
C ALA A 32 10.05 11.81 -0.85
N ALA A 33 10.87 11.24 0.02
CA ALA A 33 10.49 10.11 0.85
C ALA A 33 10.26 10.57 2.29
N ASP A 34 9.24 10.01 2.94
CA ASP A 34 9.12 10.06 4.38
C ASP A 34 10.14 9.10 5.01
N TRP A 35 10.77 9.49 6.11
CA TRP A 35 11.76 8.66 6.79
C TRP A 35 11.20 8.13 8.10
N ALA A 36 11.07 6.82 8.22
CA ALA A 36 10.61 6.16 9.43
C ALA A 36 11.78 5.46 10.17
N GLU A 37 11.76 5.56 11.50
CA GLU A 37 12.62 4.73 12.35
C GLU A 37 12.08 3.28 12.35
N LEU A 38 12.98 2.31 12.19
CA LEU A 38 12.64 0.89 12.16
C LEU A 38 12.90 0.23 13.54
N THR A 39 12.25 0.76 14.58
CA THR A 39 12.48 0.30 15.98
C THR A 39 12.21 -1.19 16.16
N ASP A 40 11.05 -1.68 15.69
CA ASP A 40 10.68 -3.10 15.85
C ASP A 40 11.58 -4.03 15.03
N ALA A 41 12.02 -3.58 13.85
CA ALA A 41 12.98 -4.32 13.03
C ALA A 41 14.38 -4.32 13.67
N GLY A 42 14.74 -3.28 14.43
CA GLY A 42 16.03 -3.19 15.12
C GLY A 42 16.27 -4.36 16.04
N GLU A 43 15.34 -4.68 16.93
CA GLU A 43 15.42 -5.80 17.87
C GLU A 43 15.56 -7.16 17.14
N LEU A 44 14.83 -7.35 16.05
CA LEU A 44 14.91 -8.56 15.24
C LEU A 44 16.29 -8.70 14.58
N PHE A 45 16.84 -7.61 14.01
CA PHE A 45 18.14 -7.62 13.38
C PHE A 45 19.27 -7.89 14.39
N GLU A 46 19.21 -7.27 15.56
CA GLU A 46 20.17 -7.51 16.65
C GLU A 46 20.11 -8.95 17.14
N ALA A 47 18.90 -9.52 17.31
CA ALA A 47 18.73 -10.93 17.69
C ALA A 47 19.31 -11.90 16.66
N MET A 48 19.36 -11.51 15.37
CA MET A 48 20.01 -12.27 14.31
C MET A 48 21.52 -11.97 14.15
N GLY A 49 22.08 -11.08 14.96
CA GLY A 49 23.49 -10.69 14.88
C GLY A 49 23.82 -9.68 13.78
N PHE A 50 22.82 -8.98 13.24
CA PHE A 50 23.00 -7.90 12.27
C PHE A 50 22.94 -6.52 12.96
N PRO A 51 23.59 -5.49 12.41
CA PRO A 51 23.39 -4.13 12.89
C PRO A 51 21.94 -3.70 12.70
N ALA A 52 21.39 -2.99 13.69
CA ALA A 52 20.04 -2.45 13.60
C ALA A 52 19.90 -1.56 12.35
N PRO A 53 18.88 -1.76 11.53
CA PRO A 53 18.61 -0.88 10.40
C PRO A 53 18.10 0.47 10.96
N GLY A 54 18.75 1.56 10.73
CA GLY A 54 18.33 2.86 11.24
C GLY A 54 16.99 3.31 10.67
N ARG A 55 17.01 4.32 9.79
CA ARG A 55 15.83 4.85 9.13
C ARG A 55 15.65 4.22 7.75
N ALA A 56 14.39 4.01 7.35
CA ALA A 56 14.02 3.59 6.00
C ALA A 56 13.22 4.68 5.28
N PRO A 57 13.44 4.88 3.98
CA PRO A 57 12.58 5.74 3.18
C PRO A 57 11.24 5.05 2.92
N LEU A 58 10.15 5.76 3.17
CA LEU A 58 8.80 5.33 2.88
C LEU A 58 8.17 6.23 1.81
N MET A 59 7.29 5.66 1.02
CA MET A 59 6.41 6.45 0.16
C MET A 59 5.51 7.31 1.04
N PRO A 60 5.33 8.62 0.77
CA PRO A 60 4.41 9.48 1.51
C PRO A 60 3.00 8.90 1.59
N LEU A 61 2.31 9.12 2.72
CA LEU A 61 1.01 8.49 3.00
C LEU A 61 -0.07 8.85 1.98
N ASP A 62 -0.10 10.08 1.51
CA ASP A 62 -1.02 10.56 0.48
C ASP A 62 -0.84 9.79 -0.84
N HIS A 63 0.41 9.49 -1.22
CA HIS A 63 0.72 8.66 -2.37
C HIS A 63 0.38 7.18 -2.15
N GLN A 64 0.61 6.65 -0.93
CA GLN A 64 0.21 5.28 -0.59
C GLN A 64 -1.32 5.11 -0.72
N VAL A 65 -2.10 6.05 -0.18
CA VAL A 65 -3.56 6.08 -0.29
C VAL A 65 -3.99 6.12 -1.76
N ALA A 66 -3.40 7.01 -2.56
CA ALA A 66 -3.72 7.12 -3.99
C ALA A 66 -3.44 5.83 -4.76
N GLN A 67 -2.28 5.19 -4.52
CA GLN A 67 -1.91 3.92 -5.15
C GLN A 67 -2.90 2.80 -4.80
N LYS A 68 -3.28 2.69 -3.52
CA LYS A 68 -4.20 1.65 -3.05
C LYS A 68 -5.63 1.87 -3.53
N LEU A 69 -6.13 3.10 -3.52
CA LEU A 69 -7.45 3.43 -4.09
C LEU A 69 -7.51 3.16 -5.58
N HIS A 70 -6.45 3.49 -6.32
CA HIS A 70 -6.37 3.15 -7.74
C HIS A 70 -6.34 1.65 -7.96
N ALA A 71 -5.57 0.89 -7.16
CA ALA A 71 -5.46 -0.56 -7.30
C ALA A 71 -6.80 -1.26 -6.99
N VAL A 72 -7.45 -0.93 -5.88
CA VAL A 72 -8.71 -1.56 -5.44
C VAL A 72 -9.91 -1.19 -6.33
N SER A 73 -9.83 -0.08 -7.05
CA SER A 73 -10.86 0.32 -8.04
C SER A 73 -10.70 -0.37 -9.39
N GLY A 74 -9.57 -1.03 -9.63
CA GLY A 74 -9.29 -1.80 -10.84
C GLY A 74 -9.72 -3.27 -10.75
N PRO A 75 -9.60 -4.02 -11.84
CA PRO A 75 -9.87 -5.46 -11.85
C PRO A 75 -8.75 -6.24 -11.13
N GLY A 76 -9.10 -7.40 -10.56
CA GLY A 76 -8.17 -8.37 -10.00
C GLY A 76 -8.26 -8.57 -8.50
N ASP A 77 -7.31 -9.33 -7.95
CA ASP A 77 -7.29 -9.75 -6.56
C ASP A 77 -6.72 -8.64 -5.66
N ARG A 78 -7.54 -7.60 -5.42
CA ARG A 78 -7.16 -6.38 -4.70
C ARG A 78 -7.86 -6.22 -3.34
N ALA A 79 -8.50 -7.28 -2.82
CA ALA A 79 -9.17 -7.25 -1.53
C ALA A 79 -8.25 -6.83 -0.37
N ARG A 80 -6.94 -7.14 -0.45
CA ARG A 80 -5.94 -6.70 0.54
C ARG A 80 -5.84 -5.18 0.65
N ASP A 81 -5.98 -4.44 -0.46
CA ASP A 81 -5.88 -2.99 -0.43
C ASP A 81 -6.98 -2.32 0.41
N LEU A 82 -8.16 -3.00 0.59
CA LEU A 82 -9.20 -2.56 1.54
C LEU A 82 -8.69 -2.60 2.99
N ILE A 83 -7.93 -3.63 3.36
CA ILE A 83 -7.34 -3.79 4.69
C ILE A 83 -6.28 -2.73 4.93
N ASP A 84 -5.39 -2.56 3.96
CA ASP A 84 -4.29 -1.62 4.06
C ASP A 84 -4.79 -0.17 4.22
N LEU A 85 -5.85 0.22 3.50
CA LEU A 85 -6.48 1.55 3.63
C LEU A 85 -7.06 1.78 5.03
N GLN A 86 -7.73 0.78 5.61
CA GLN A 86 -8.25 0.86 6.98
C GLN A 86 -7.11 0.99 8.00
N LEU A 87 -6.04 0.24 7.84
CA LEU A 87 -4.87 0.32 8.72
C LEU A 87 -4.16 1.67 8.62
N ILE A 88 -4.08 2.25 7.43
CA ILE A 88 -3.50 3.59 7.23
C ILE A 88 -4.36 4.64 7.94
N ASP A 89 -5.68 4.67 7.71
CA ASP A 89 -6.60 5.65 8.32
C ASP A 89 -6.64 5.52 9.85
N ALA A 90 -6.51 4.29 10.39
CA ALA A 90 -6.54 4.04 11.84
C ALA A 90 -5.24 4.39 12.57
N ARG A 91 -4.09 4.38 11.89
CA ARG A 91 -2.77 4.50 12.53
C ARG A 91 -2.01 5.78 12.19
N ALA A 92 -2.44 6.52 11.19
CA ALA A 92 -1.76 7.71 10.73
C ALA A 92 -2.75 8.86 10.52
N GLU A 93 -2.29 10.09 10.77
CA GLU A 93 -3.02 11.28 10.39
C GLU A 93 -2.80 11.54 8.89
N VAL A 94 -3.74 11.04 8.07
CA VAL A 94 -3.69 11.27 6.63
C VAL A 94 -4.13 12.69 6.30
N ASP A 95 -3.28 13.46 5.63
CA ASP A 95 -3.70 14.73 5.02
C ASP A 95 -4.61 14.42 3.83
N LEU A 96 -5.94 14.54 4.05
CA LEU A 96 -6.94 14.22 3.05
C LEU A 96 -6.87 15.17 1.83
N ALA A 97 -6.44 16.42 2.00
CA ALA A 97 -6.29 17.34 0.87
C ALA A 97 -5.08 16.96 0.00
N ALA A 98 -3.97 16.59 0.61
CA ALA A 98 -2.81 16.03 -0.10
C ALA A 98 -3.17 14.72 -0.80
N ALA A 99 -3.87 13.80 -0.10
CA ALA A 99 -4.35 12.54 -0.67
C ALA A 99 -5.27 12.77 -1.88
N ARG A 100 -6.20 13.73 -1.81
CA ARG A 100 -7.04 14.14 -2.95
C ARG A 100 -6.21 14.59 -4.15
N ALA A 101 -5.21 15.44 -3.90
CA ALA A 101 -4.33 15.92 -4.96
C ALA A 101 -3.54 14.77 -5.61
N ALA A 102 -2.99 13.86 -4.80
CA ALA A 102 -2.28 12.67 -5.28
C ALA A 102 -3.20 11.73 -6.08
N CYS A 103 -4.41 11.46 -5.58
CA CYS A 103 -5.41 10.65 -6.28
C CYS A 103 -5.76 11.24 -7.66
N ARG A 104 -6.08 12.52 -7.72
CA ARG A 104 -6.42 13.19 -8.99
C ARG A 104 -5.28 13.12 -9.99
N ARG A 105 -4.03 13.32 -9.56
CA ARG A 105 -2.85 13.20 -10.43
C ARG A 105 -2.67 11.77 -10.93
N LEU A 106 -2.72 10.77 -10.03
CA LEU A 106 -2.50 9.38 -10.37
C LEU A 106 -3.57 8.82 -11.31
N PHE A 107 -4.84 9.04 -11.02
CA PHE A 107 -5.94 8.58 -11.86
C PHE A 107 -5.92 9.25 -13.23
N SER A 108 -5.60 10.56 -13.30
CA SER A 108 -5.41 11.27 -14.57
C SER A 108 -4.21 10.75 -15.37
N TYR A 109 -3.13 10.37 -14.70
CA TYR A 109 -1.94 9.82 -15.36
C TYR A 109 -2.20 8.43 -15.93
N ARG A 110 -2.75 7.51 -15.12
CA ARG A 110 -2.97 6.11 -15.53
C ARG A 110 -4.15 5.93 -16.46
N ARG A 111 -5.16 6.77 -16.38
CA ARG A 111 -6.37 6.79 -17.25
C ARG A 111 -7.12 5.46 -17.32
N ALA A 112 -6.93 4.58 -16.34
CA ALA A 112 -7.59 3.27 -16.28
C ALA A 112 -8.98 3.35 -15.62
N GLN A 113 -9.14 4.21 -14.60
CA GLN A 113 -10.39 4.51 -13.93
C GLN A 113 -10.54 6.03 -13.75
N ALA A 114 -11.78 6.49 -13.57
CA ALA A 114 -12.07 7.88 -13.25
C ALA A 114 -11.92 8.14 -11.73
N TRP A 115 -11.59 9.37 -11.34
CA TRP A 115 -11.66 9.84 -9.97
C TRP A 115 -12.92 10.69 -9.77
N PRO A 116 -13.68 10.57 -8.66
CA PRO A 116 -13.55 9.53 -7.63
C PRO A 116 -14.08 8.17 -8.12
N PRO A 117 -13.44 7.05 -7.73
CA PRO A 117 -13.90 5.72 -8.10
C PRO A 117 -15.06 5.26 -7.23
N ALA A 118 -15.86 4.33 -7.74
CA ALA A 118 -16.79 3.52 -6.96
C ALA A 118 -16.22 2.11 -6.81
N ILE A 119 -15.92 1.72 -5.58
CA ILE A 119 -15.38 0.39 -5.29
C ILE A 119 -16.52 -0.60 -5.23
N ALA A 120 -16.38 -1.70 -5.98
CA ALA A 120 -17.35 -2.79 -6.02
C ALA A 120 -16.66 -4.13 -5.78
N LYS A 121 -17.38 -5.03 -5.09
CA LYS A 121 -16.89 -6.38 -4.82
C LYS A 121 -16.62 -7.15 -6.11
N GLN A 122 -15.51 -7.87 -6.14
CA GLN A 122 -15.16 -8.75 -7.25
C GLN A 122 -15.26 -10.21 -6.83
N LYS A 123 -15.28 -11.10 -7.81
CA LYS A 123 -15.38 -12.54 -7.59
C LYS A 123 -14.20 -13.03 -6.75
N GLY A 124 -14.48 -13.81 -5.71
CA GLY A 124 -13.47 -14.39 -4.83
C GLY A 124 -13.03 -13.50 -3.67
N TRP A 125 -13.52 -12.26 -3.58
CA TRP A 125 -13.11 -11.35 -2.52
C TRP A 125 -13.61 -11.76 -1.13
N ASP A 126 -14.75 -12.45 -1.04
CA ASP A 126 -15.31 -12.88 0.26
C ASP A 126 -14.32 -13.76 1.03
N GLU A 127 -13.86 -14.85 0.41
CA GLU A 127 -12.94 -15.80 1.04
C GLU A 127 -11.53 -15.20 1.22
N MET A 128 -11.06 -14.48 0.20
CA MET A 128 -9.75 -13.82 0.25
C MET A 128 -9.70 -12.78 1.37
N TYR A 129 -10.69 -11.89 1.44
CA TYR A 129 -10.75 -10.84 2.44
C TYR A 129 -10.84 -11.41 3.85
N ALA A 130 -11.74 -12.37 4.08
CA ALA A 130 -11.92 -13.02 5.39
C ALA A 130 -10.61 -13.63 5.90
N SER A 131 -9.88 -14.34 5.03
CA SER A 131 -8.58 -14.93 5.39
C SER A 131 -7.51 -13.89 5.71
N LEU A 132 -7.50 -12.76 5.00
CA LEU A 132 -6.50 -11.70 5.18
C LEU A 132 -6.81 -10.79 6.37
N ALA A 133 -8.09 -10.60 6.71
CA ALA A 133 -8.55 -9.75 7.81
C ALA A 133 -8.47 -10.45 9.18
N GLU A 134 -8.36 -11.79 9.19
CA GLU A 134 -8.32 -12.57 10.42
C GLU A 134 -7.23 -12.09 11.38
N GLY A 135 -7.63 -11.79 12.62
CA GLY A 135 -6.71 -11.30 13.67
C GLY A 135 -6.23 -9.87 13.52
N LEU A 136 -6.63 -9.15 12.47
CA LEU A 136 -6.29 -7.74 12.29
C LEU A 136 -7.39 -6.83 12.85
N PRO A 137 -7.06 -5.61 13.34
CA PRO A 137 -8.01 -4.63 13.86
C PRO A 137 -8.70 -3.86 12.71
N VAL A 138 -9.38 -4.59 11.84
CA VAL A 138 -10.11 -4.06 10.67
C VAL A 138 -11.52 -4.68 10.61
N LEU A 139 -12.39 -4.13 9.77
CA LEU A 139 -13.69 -4.75 9.48
C LEU A 139 -13.49 -6.17 8.97
N GLN A 140 -14.27 -7.12 9.48
CA GLN A 140 -14.11 -8.53 9.13
C GLN A 140 -14.96 -8.95 7.92
N ASP A 141 -15.95 -8.15 7.57
CA ASP A 141 -16.84 -8.36 6.43
C ASP A 141 -16.41 -7.51 5.22
N VAL A 142 -16.30 -8.14 4.06
CA VAL A 142 -15.83 -7.46 2.85
C VAL A 142 -16.81 -6.40 2.33
N ASP A 143 -18.12 -6.60 2.50
CA ASP A 143 -19.11 -5.63 2.04
C ASP A 143 -19.12 -4.39 2.94
N GLU A 144 -18.85 -4.58 4.26
CA GLU A 144 -18.63 -3.47 5.18
C GLU A 144 -17.33 -2.71 4.86
N ALA A 145 -16.26 -3.42 4.54
CA ALA A 145 -14.99 -2.82 4.16
C ALA A 145 -15.09 -2.01 2.84
N ILE A 146 -15.85 -2.52 1.87
CA ILE A 146 -16.13 -1.80 0.61
C ILE A 146 -16.94 -0.52 0.88
N ARG A 147 -17.97 -0.62 1.73
CA ARG A 147 -18.78 0.55 2.11
C ARG A 147 -17.91 1.61 2.78
N TRP A 148 -17.11 1.20 3.76
CA TRP A 148 -16.17 2.08 4.45
C TRP A 148 -15.18 2.73 3.47
N THR A 149 -14.65 1.96 2.50
CA THR A 149 -13.71 2.50 1.51
C THR A 149 -14.37 3.54 0.60
N ASN A 150 -15.62 3.33 0.20
CA ASN A 150 -16.38 4.32 -0.58
C ASN A 150 -16.66 5.60 0.24
N GLU A 151 -16.91 5.48 1.53
CA GLU A 151 -17.06 6.62 2.45
C GLU A 151 -15.72 7.35 2.62
N PHE A 152 -14.60 6.61 2.68
CA PHE A 152 -13.26 7.19 2.72
C PHE A 152 -12.94 7.98 1.44
N VAL A 153 -13.28 7.44 0.27
CA VAL A 153 -13.17 8.15 -1.02
C VAL A 153 -13.97 9.46 -1.00
N ALA A 154 -15.20 9.44 -0.46
CA ALA A 154 -16.02 10.65 -0.34
C ALA A 154 -15.37 11.68 0.61
N ARG A 155 -14.85 11.25 1.76
CA ARG A 155 -14.10 12.13 2.70
C ARG A 155 -12.91 12.80 2.03
N ILE A 156 -12.15 12.04 1.21
CA ILE A 156 -11.02 12.57 0.45
C ILE A 156 -11.49 13.59 -0.59
N GLU A 157 -12.57 13.29 -1.34
CA GLU A 157 -13.06 14.22 -2.38
C GLU A 157 -13.60 15.52 -1.79
N ASP A 158 -14.19 15.48 -0.60
CA ASP A 158 -14.74 16.65 0.09
C ASP A 158 -13.67 17.49 0.81
N ALA A 159 -12.43 16.98 0.98
CA ALA A 159 -11.34 17.69 1.63
C ALA A 159 -10.93 18.94 0.82
N ARG A 160 -10.60 20.03 1.55
CA ARG A 160 -10.25 21.34 0.95
C ARG A 160 -8.79 21.68 1.14
#